data_f27df0ff869314f9f65146bebf3b8578
#
_entry.id   f27df0ff869314f9f65146bebf3b8578
#
_cell.length_a   1.000
_cell.length_b   1.000
_cell.length_c   1.000
_cell.angle_alpha   90.00
_cell.angle_beta   90.00
_cell.angle_gamma   90.00
#
_symmetry.space_group_name_H-M   'P 1'
#
loop_
_entity.id
_entity.type
_entity.pdbx_description
1 polymer ?
#
loop_
_entity_poly.entity_id
_entity_poly.type
_entity_poly.pdbx_seq_one_letter_code
_entity_poly.pdbx_strand_id
1 'polypeptide(L)'
;MFGITPLGWVHTLGSLPAIPLAAYMFARHGRIMPRSAPGIAYLIFMLIGAGTVFLVAHQPVSYGIGTVTILLLIAGYGVNNIRFLGRARRYLETVFLSLTAFLLMVPTVTEILRRVPDGHPFVTDLKSPLLLGSQAALLAMLILGLAAPVSYTHLRA
;
A
#
# COMPACT_ATOMS: atom_id res chain seq x y z
N MET A 1 15.16 8.26 -19.20
CA MET A 1 15.41 8.59 -17.80
C MET A 1 14.87 7.44 -16.95
N PHE A 2 15.69 6.79 -16.13
CA PHE A 2 15.37 5.59 -15.31
C PHE A 2 14.79 4.37 -16.06
N GLY A 3 14.88 4.29 -17.37
CA GLY A 3 14.33 3.19 -18.17
C GLY A 3 12.81 3.03 -18.12
N ILE A 4 12.07 4.08 -17.72
CA ILE A 4 10.61 4.07 -17.56
C ILE A 4 9.94 4.52 -18.85
N THR A 5 8.97 3.73 -19.35
CA THR A 5 8.13 4.10 -20.50
C THR A 5 7.17 5.25 -20.15
N PRO A 6 6.63 6.00 -21.14
CA PRO A 6 5.61 7.03 -20.85
C PRO A 6 4.43 6.51 -20.04
N LEU A 7 3.94 5.31 -20.33
CA LEU A 7 2.87 4.66 -19.61
C LEU A 7 3.28 4.29 -18.16
N GLY A 8 4.55 3.88 -17.99
CA GLY A 8 5.13 3.64 -16.67
C GLY A 8 5.17 4.93 -15.82
N TRP A 9 5.44 6.07 -16.45
CA TRP A 9 5.37 7.37 -15.76
C TRP A 9 3.95 7.72 -15.32
N VAL A 10 2.94 7.47 -16.17
CA VAL A 10 1.53 7.67 -15.79
C VAL A 10 1.16 6.80 -14.59
N HIS A 11 1.57 5.53 -14.59
CA HIS A 11 1.37 4.62 -13.47
C HIS A 11 2.03 5.14 -12.19
N THR A 12 3.32 5.49 -12.27
CA THR A 12 4.10 5.93 -11.11
C THR A 12 3.56 7.24 -10.53
N LEU A 13 3.40 8.27 -11.36
CA LEU A 13 2.91 9.57 -10.92
C LEU A 13 1.44 9.52 -10.49
N GLY A 14 0.64 8.64 -11.12
CA GLY A 14 -0.76 8.43 -10.78
C GLY A 14 -0.97 7.70 -9.46
N SER A 15 -0.02 6.88 -9.01
CA SER A 15 -0.09 6.15 -7.74
C SER A 15 0.68 6.83 -6.59
N LEU A 16 1.71 7.62 -6.92
CA LEU A 16 2.61 8.22 -5.94
C LEU A 16 1.90 9.06 -4.85
N PRO A 17 0.85 9.87 -5.14
CA PRO A 17 0.16 10.64 -4.11
C PRO A 17 -0.53 9.79 -3.03
N ALA A 18 -0.79 8.51 -3.28
CA ALA A 18 -1.36 7.61 -2.28
C ALA A 18 -0.41 7.43 -1.07
N ILE A 19 0.91 7.54 -1.27
CA ILE A 19 1.90 7.38 -0.20
C ILE A 19 1.78 8.48 0.86
N PRO A 20 1.93 9.79 0.54
CA PRO A 20 1.78 10.84 1.53
C PRO A 20 0.38 10.91 2.15
N LEU A 21 -0.66 10.54 1.41
CA LEU A 21 -2.02 10.46 1.94
C LEU A 21 -2.14 9.37 3.00
N ALA A 22 -1.59 8.17 2.73
CA ALA A 22 -1.54 7.10 3.71
C ALA A 22 -0.71 7.49 4.92
N ALA A 23 0.50 8.03 4.73
CA ALA A 23 1.38 8.48 5.79
C ALA A 23 0.71 9.52 6.70
N TYR A 24 0.03 10.52 6.11
CA TYR A 24 -0.75 11.52 6.85
C TYR A 24 -1.83 10.86 7.70
N MET A 25 -2.62 9.95 7.13
CA MET A 25 -3.71 9.31 7.87
C MET A 25 -3.19 8.38 8.97
N PHE A 26 -2.11 7.64 8.74
CA PHE A 26 -1.48 6.84 9.79
C PHE A 26 -0.91 7.70 10.91
N ALA A 27 -0.22 8.79 10.60
CA ALA A 27 0.34 9.71 11.60
C ALA A 27 -0.75 10.41 12.43
N ARG A 28 -1.87 10.78 11.80
CA ARG A 28 -2.92 11.57 12.46
C ARG A 28 -3.98 10.70 13.16
N HIS A 29 -4.28 9.53 12.62
CA HIS A 29 -5.42 8.70 13.03
C HIS A 29 -5.05 7.26 13.38
N GLY A 30 -3.78 6.86 13.18
CA GLY A 30 -3.31 5.48 13.36
C GLY A 30 -3.86 4.49 12.32
N ARG A 31 -4.63 4.96 11.33
CA ARG A 31 -5.25 4.11 10.30
C ARG A 31 -5.72 4.95 9.10
N ILE A 32 -5.96 4.30 7.98
CA ILE A 32 -6.62 4.94 6.84
C ILE A 32 -8.09 5.17 7.17
N MET A 33 -8.57 6.38 6.91
CA MET A 33 -9.95 6.83 7.16
C MET A 33 -10.71 6.88 5.82
N PRO A 34 -11.39 5.81 5.38
CA PRO A 34 -11.88 5.69 4.00
C PRO A 34 -12.91 6.75 3.59
N ARG A 35 -13.69 7.27 4.55
CA ARG A 35 -14.74 8.27 4.28
C ARG A 35 -14.30 9.72 4.48
N SER A 36 -13.03 9.95 4.79
CA SER A 36 -12.44 11.28 4.83
C SER A 36 -12.01 11.74 3.43
N ALA A 37 -11.85 13.04 3.21
CA ALA A 37 -11.32 13.56 1.94
C ALA A 37 -9.96 12.93 1.55
N PRO A 38 -8.95 12.84 2.47
CA PRO A 38 -7.70 12.14 2.14
C PRO A 38 -7.91 10.63 1.89
N GLY A 39 -8.91 9.99 2.52
CA GLY A 39 -9.24 8.58 2.27
C GLY A 39 -9.82 8.36 0.87
N ILE A 40 -10.72 9.23 0.43
CA ILE A 40 -11.28 9.18 -0.93
C ILE A 40 -10.18 9.43 -1.97
N ALA A 41 -9.33 10.42 -1.75
CA ALA A 41 -8.18 10.68 -2.61
C ALA A 41 -7.22 9.48 -2.67
N TYR A 42 -6.94 8.86 -1.52
CA TYR A 42 -6.16 7.62 -1.44
C TYR A 42 -6.77 6.51 -2.31
N LEU A 43 -8.09 6.28 -2.22
CA LEU A 43 -8.78 5.29 -3.05
C LEU A 43 -8.57 5.55 -4.54
N ILE A 44 -8.75 6.81 -4.98
CA ILE A 44 -8.61 7.20 -6.40
C ILE A 44 -7.19 6.89 -6.89
N PHE A 45 -6.16 7.34 -6.17
CA PHE A 45 -4.77 7.12 -6.57
C PHE A 45 -4.37 5.64 -6.50
N MET A 46 -4.88 4.90 -5.51
CA MET A 46 -4.67 3.44 -5.44
C MET A 46 -5.33 2.70 -6.60
N LEU A 47 -6.53 3.10 -7.02
CA LEU A 47 -7.21 2.50 -8.18
C LEU A 47 -6.49 2.83 -9.48
N ILE A 48 -5.96 4.05 -9.63
CA ILE A 48 -5.12 4.41 -10.79
C ILE A 48 -3.87 3.52 -10.81
N GLY A 49 -3.16 3.38 -9.67
CA GLY A 49 -1.99 2.53 -9.57
C GLY A 49 -2.30 1.05 -9.84
N ALA A 50 -3.25 0.47 -9.12
CA ALA A 50 -3.61 -0.93 -9.26
C ALA A 50 -4.23 -1.26 -10.62
N GLY A 51 -4.98 -0.32 -11.23
CA GLY A 51 -5.55 -0.50 -12.56
C GLY A 51 -4.51 -0.41 -13.68
N THR A 52 -3.64 0.59 -13.61
CA THR A 52 -2.61 0.78 -14.64
C THR A 52 -1.49 -0.27 -14.58
N VAL A 53 -1.31 -0.99 -13.46
CA VAL A 53 -0.33 -2.08 -13.39
C VAL A 53 -0.59 -3.14 -14.46
N PHE A 54 -1.86 -3.41 -14.80
CA PHE A 54 -2.22 -4.38 -15.85
C PHE A 54 -1.78 -3.95 -17.25
N LEU A 55 -1.46 -2.67 -17.45
CA LEU A 55 -0.99 -2.10 -18.72
C LEU A 55 0.55 -2.01 -18.78
N VAL A 56 1.22 -1.89 -17.63
CA VAL A 56 2.68 -1.65 -17.58
C VAL A 56 3.47 -2.86 -17.12
N ALA A 57 2.84 -3.80 -16.41
CA ALA A 57 3.52 -4.96 -15.89
C ALA A 57 3.75 -6.03 -16.96
N HIS A 58 4.91 -6.71 -16.83
CA HIS A 58 5.29 -7.82 -17.70
C HIS A 58 5.48 -9.12 -16.92
N GLN A 59 5.26 -9.08 -15.60
CA GLN A 59 5.48 -10.24 -14.73
C GLN A 59 4.20 -10.66 -14.03
N PRO A 60 3.95 -11.99 -13.88
CA PRO A 60 2.74 -12.51 -13.22
C PRO A 60 2.55 -12.00 -11.79
N VAL A 61 3.63 -11.82 -11.04
CA VAL A 61 3.62 -11.30 -9.67
C VAL A 61 2.97 -9.91 -9.60
N SER A 62 3.26 -9.03 -10.56
CA SER A 62 2.70 -7.67 -10.57
C SER A 62 1.19 -7.69 -10.80
N TYR A 63 0.69 -8.57 -11.67
CA TYR A 63 -0.75 -8.77 -11.85
C TYR A 63 -1.42 -9.29 -10.58
N GLY A 64 -0.76 -10.22 -9.87
CA GLY A 64 -1.22 -10.72 -8.58
C GLY A 64 -1.34 -9.61 -7.54
N ILE A 65 -0.31 -8.78 -7.41
CA ILE A 65 -0.31 -7.62 -6.49
C ILE A 65 -1.44 -6.64 -6.84
N GLY A 66 -1.59 -6.29 -8.12
CA GLY A 66 -2.67 -5.41 -8.58
C GLY A 66 -4.05 -5.94 -8.25
N THR A 67 -4.30 -7.21 -8.57
CA THR A 67 -5.58 -7.89 -8.30
C THR A 67 -5.90 -7.92 -6.80
N VAL A 68 -4.95 -8.37 -5.98
CA VAL A 68 -5.13 -8.42 -4.51
C VAL A 68 -5.34 -7.03 -3.94
N THR A 69 -4.64 -6.01 -4.45
CA THR A 69 -4.84 -4.62 -4.02
C THR A 69 -6.26 -4.14 -4.31
N ILE A 70 -6.80 -4.39 -5.51
CA ILE A 70 -8.18 -4.01 -5.86
C ILE A 70 -9.19 -4.73 -4.95
N LEU A 71 -9.03 -6.03 -4.72
CA LEU A 71 -9.90 -6.80 -3.83
C LEU A 71 -9.87 -6.27 -2.39
N LEU A 72 -8.69 -5.95 -1.88
CA LEU A 72 -8.52 -5.37 -0.54
C LEU A 72 -9.12 -3.95 -0.45
N LEU A 73 -9.04 -3.13 -1.51
CA LEU A 73 -9.70 -1.83 -1.55
C LEU A 73 -11.23 -2.00 -1.50
N ILE A 74 -11.78 -2.89 -2.33
CA ILE A 74 -13.22 -3.17 -2.32
C ILE A 74 -13.66 -3.67 -0.93
N ALA A 75 -12.92 -4.61 -0.34
CA ALA A 75 -13.21 -5.13 0.98
C ALA A 75 -13.10 -4.02 2.05
N GLY A 76 -12.01 -3.25 2.06
CA GLY A 76 -11.75 -2.22 3.06
C GLY A 76 -12.78 -1.08 3.03
N TYR A 77 -13.14 -0.60 1.84
CA TYR A 77 -14.16 0.46 1.70
C TYR A 77 -15.59 -0.07 1.84
N GLY A 78 -15.82 -1.35 1.54
CA GLY A 78 -17.13 -2.00 1.57
C GLY A 78 -17.51 -2.63 2.91
N VAL A 79 -16.55 -3.12 3.71
CA VAL A 79 -16.79 -3.92 4.92
C VAL A 79 -17.70 -3.22 5.94
N ASN A 80 -17.67 -1.90 6.00
CA ASN A 80 -18.47 -1.13 6.93
C ASN A 80 -19.97 -1.13 6.61
N ASN A 81 -20.35 -1.54 5.41
CA ASN A 81 -21.75 -1.71 5.00
C ASN A 81 -22.34 -3.05 5.50
N ILE A 82 -21.48 -3.97 5.95
CA ILE A 82 -21.89 -5.29 6.40
C ILE A 82 -22.28 -5.22 7.89
N ARG A 83 -23.56 -5.02 8.16
CA ARG A 83 -24.07 -4.75 9.53
C ARG A 83 -23.83 -5.90 10.51
N PHE A 84 -23.87 -7.13 10.04
CA PHE A 84 -23.78 -8.31 10.92
C PHE A 84 -22.38 -8.46 11.56
N LEU A 85 -21.32 -7.86 11.00
CA LEU A 85 -19.96 -7.91 11.54
C LEU A 85 -19.75 -7.11 12.85
N GLY A 86 -20.72 -6.30 13.26
CA GLY A 86 -20.67 -5.57 14.52
C GLY A 86 -19.38 -4.75 14.69
N ARG A 87 -18.67 -4.97 15.80
CA ARG A 87 -17.39 -4.27 16.09
C ARG A 87 -16.23 -4.70 15.20
N ALA A 88 -16.28 -5.91 14.64
CA ALA A 88 -15.22 -6.44 13.78
C ALA A 88 -15.06 -5.63 12.49
N ARG A 89 -16.09 -4.91 12.02
CA ARG A 89 -16.03 -4.06 10.81
C ARG A 89 -14.85 -3.08 10.84
N ARG A 90 -14.69 -2.38 11.96
CA ARG A 90 -13.65 -1.36 12.10
C ARG A 90 -12.25 -1.97 12.07
N TYR A 91 -12.10 -3.13 12.68
CA TYR A 91 -10.86 -3.87 12.67
C TYR A 91 -10.51 -4.38 11.27
N LEU A 92 -11.47 -5.03 10.60
CA LEU A 92 -11.29 -5.53 9.23
C LEU A 92 -11.01 -4.39 8.23
N GLU A 93 -11.72 -3.25 8.33
CA GLU A 93 -11.44 -2.05 7.55
C GLU A 93 -9.97 -1.63 7.72
N THR A 94 -9.49 -1.56 8.96
CA THR A 94 -8.11 -1.18 9.26
C THR A 94 -7.12 -2.19 8.69
N VAL A 95 -7.35 -3.49 8.86
CA VAL A 95 -6.49 -4.55 8.32
C VAL A 95 -6.41 -4.49 6.80
N PHE A 96 -7.55 -4.46 6.11
CA PHE A 96 -7.58 -4.45 4.65
C PHE A 96 -6.88 -3.21 4.08
N LEU A 97 -7.15 -2.04 4.62
CA LEU A 97 -6.55 -0.80 4.11
C LEU A 97 -5.06 -0.67 4.50
N SER A 98 -4.64 -1.20 5.64
CA SER A 98 -3.21 -1.26 5.98
C SER A 98 -2.46 -2.21 5.05
N LEU A 99 -3.06 -3.33 4.66
CA LEU A 99 -2.50 -4.24 3.67
C LEU A 99 -2.37 -3.57 2.29
N THR A 100 -3.32 -2.73 1.86
CA THR A 100 -3.17 -2.00 0.59
C THR A 100 -1.99 -1.02 0.62
N ALA A 101 -1.77 -0.33 1.75
CA ALA A 101 -0.62 0.55 1.91
C ALA A 101 0.71 -0.25 1.90
N PHE A 102 0.74 -1.41 2.52
CA PHE A 102 1.90 -2.30 2.47
C PHE A 102 2.18 -2.77 1.03
N LEU A 103 1.15 -3.23 0.30
CA LEU A 103 1.29 -3.66 -1.10
C LEU A 103 1.71 -2.52 -2.03
N LEU A 104 1.36 -1.27 -1.72
CA LEU A 104 1.87 -0.10 -2.43
C LEU A 104 3.36 0.12 -2.15
N MET A 105 3.79 -0.02 -0.90
CA MET A 105 5.17 0.27 -0.49
C MET A 105 6.16 -0.78 -0.98
N VAL A 106 5.78 -2.06 -1.06
CA VAL A 106 6.70 -3.14 -1.50
C VAL A 106 7.25 -2.89 -2.91
N PRO A 107 6.43 -2.71 -3.96
CA PRO A 107 6.96 -2.39 -5.29
C PRO A 107 7.61 -1.00 -5.34
N THR A 108 7.09 -0.01 -4.60
CA THR A 108 7.67 1.34 -4.58
C THR A 108 9.12 1.33 -4.09
N VAL A 109 9.38 0.69 -2.94
CA VAL A 109 10.75 0.58 -2.40
C VAL A 109 11.63 -0.25 -3.34
N THR A 110 11.10 -1.33 -3.90
CA THR A 110 11.82 -2.16 -4.87
C THR A 110 12.26 -1.35 -6.08
N GLU A 111 11.35 -0.59 -6.69
CA GLU A 111 11.65 0.22 -7.87
C GLU A 111 12.62 1.36 -7.58
N ILE A 112 12.49 2.03 -6.43
CA ILE A 112 13.43 3.06 -6.01
C ILE A 112 14.84 2.47 -5.87
N LEU A 113 15.00 1.40 -5.11
CA LEU A 113 16.32 0.80 -4.86
C LEU A 113 16.98 0.24 -6.14
N ARG A 114 16.19 -0.20 -7.11
CA ARG A 114 16.65 -0.76 -8.38
C ARG A 114 16.88 0.27 -9.48
N ARG A 115 16.45 1.52 -9.29
CA ARG A 115 16.57 2.56 -10.33
C ARG A 115 17.35 3.78 -9.88
N VAL A 116 17.56 3.96 -8.61
CA VAL A 116 18.24 5.13 -8.05
C VAL A 116 19.57 4.72 -7.43
N PRO A 117 20.67 5.46 -7.65
CA PRO A 117 20.84 6.51 -8.68
C PRO A 117 20.80 5.97 -10.11
N ASP A 118 20.42 6.82 -11.06
CA ASP A 118 20.37 6.44 -12.48
C ASP A 118 21.79 6.02 -12.96
N GLY A 119 21.89 4.84 -13.57
CA GLY A 119 23.16 4.25 -14.01
C GLY A 119 23.93 3.46 -12.93
N HIS A 120 23.73 3.72 -11.64
CA HIS A 120 24.38 3.03 -10.53
C HIS A 120 23.41 2.72 -9.39
N PRO A 121 22.38 1.87 -9.61
CA PRO A 121 21.34 1.62 -8.62
C PRO A 121 21.89 0.99 -7.35
N PHE A 122 21.24 1.28 -6.20
CA PHE A 122 21.60 0.71 -4.91
C PHE A 122 21.52 -0.83 -4.89
N VAL A 123 20.62 -1.39 -5.71
CA VAL A 123 20.38 -2.83 -5.78
C VAL A 123 20.24 -3.26 -7.22
N THR A 124 21.07 -4.24 -7.61
CA THR A 124 21.03 -4.89 -8.94
C THR A 124 20.36 -6.27 -8.89
N ASP A 125 20.40 -6.94 -7.73
CA ASP A 125 19.86 -8.28 -7.52
C ASP A 125 18.65 -8.23 -6.57
N LEU A 126 17.57 -8.94 -6.94
CA LEU A 126 16.38 -9.10 -6.11
C LEU A 126 16.63 -9.84 -4.79
N LYS A 127 17.75 -10.57 -4.68
CA LYS A 127 18.18 -11.26 -3.46
C LYS A 127 19.11 -10.40 -2.58
N SER A 128 19.33 -9.15 -2.95
CA SER A 128 20.18 -8.24 -2.18
C SER A 128 19.70 -8.12 -0.73
N PRO A 129 20.61 -8.21 0.26
CA PRO A 129 20.27 -8.03 1.67
C PRO A 129 19.59 -6.69 1.96
N LEU A 130 19.97 -5.62 1.24
CA LEU A 130 19.34 -4.30 1.39
C LEU A 130 17.87 -4.32 0.98
N LEU A 131 17.54 -4.98 -0.14
CA LEU A 131 16.17 -5.10 -0.60
C LEU A 131 15.34 -5.97 0.34
N LEU A 132 15.84 -7.15 0.70
CA LEU A 132 15.17 -8.07 1.61
C LEU A 132 14.99 -7.45 3.00
N GLY A 133 15.99 -6.74 3.51
CA GLY A 133 15.92 -6.01 4.78
C GLY A 133 14.87 -4.90 4.76
N SER A 134 14.78 -4.13 3.66
CA SER A 134 13.77 -3.08 3.53
C SER A 134 12.33 -3.66 3.46
N GLN A 135 12.13 -4.77 2.78
CA GLN A 135 10.85 -5.47 2.73
C GLN A 135 10.48 -6.07 4.09
N ALA A 136 11.45 -6.64 4.81
CA ALA A 136 11.25 -7.13 6.17
C ALA A 136 10.87 -5.98 7.14
N ALA A 137 11.49 -4.81 7.00
CA ALA A 137 11.15 -3.62 7.78
C ALA A 137 9.71 -3.15 7.50
N LEU A 138 9.27 -3.13 6.23
CA LEU A 138 7.89 -2.83 5.87
C LEU A 138 6.90 -3.81 6.50
N LEU A 139 7.23 -5.10 6.48
CA LEU A 139 6.39 -6.13 7.10
C LEU A 139 6.33 -5.96 8.62
N ALA A 140 7.45 -5.68 9.27
CA ALA A 140 7.50 -5.38 10.70
C ALA A 140 6.64 -4.17 11.06
N MET A 141 6.72 -3.09 10.27
CA MET A 141 5.87 -1.91 10.46
C MET A 141 4.37 -2.23 10.31
N LEU A 142 4.00 -3.07 9.34
CA LEU A 142 2.62 -3.52 9.19
C LEU A 142 2.15 -4.29 10.42
N ILE A 143 2.93 -5.26 10.90
CA ILE A 143 2.60 -6.07 12.08
C ILE A 143 2.45 -5.20 13.32
N LEU A 144 3.40 -4.31 13.58
CA LEU A 144 3.36 -3.40 14.71
C LEU A 144 2.19 -2.42 14.61
N GLY A 145 1.93 -1.88 13.41
CA GLY A 145 0.80 -1.00 13.17
C GLY A 145 -0.56 -1.67 13.36
N LEU A 146 -0.68 -2.96 13.05
CA LEU A 146 -1.90 -3.73 13.28
C LEU A 146 -2.04 -4.20 14.75
N ALA A 147 -0.94 -4.41 15.47
CA ALA A 147 -0.96 -4.79 16.87
C ALA A 147 -1.30 -3.60 17.80
N ALA A 148 -0.90 -2.38 17.47
CA ALA A 148 -1.12 -1.19 18.29
C ALA A 148 -2.60 -0.90 18.60
N PRO A 149 -3.56 -0.97 17.66
CA PRO A 149 -4.99 -0.74 17.96
C PRO A 149 -5.59 -1.77 18.91
N VAL A 150 -5.09 -3.02 18.89
CA VAL A 150 -5.57 -4.09 19.79
C VAL A 150 -5.21 -3.78 21.23
N SER A 151 -4.02 -3.23 21.47
CA SER A 151 -3.56 -2.89 22.82
C SER A 151 -4.35 -1.72 23.43
N TYR A 152 -4.74 -0.71 22.64
CA TYR A 152 -5.51 0.43 23.13
C TYR A 152 -6.97 0.12 23.44
N THR A 153 -7.57 -0.89 22.83
CA THR A 153 -8.96 -1.31 23.13
C THR A 153 -9.05 -2.11 24.43
N HIS A 154 -8.00 -2.81 24.84
CA HIS A 154 -7.96 -3.55 26.10
C HIS A 154 -7.68 -2.69 27.34
N LEU A 155 -7.11 -1.48 27.16
CA LEU A 155 -6.83 -0.57 28.29
C LEU A 155 -8.01 0.36 28.65
N ARG A 156 -9.11 0.31 27.89
CA ARG A 156 -10.33 1.11 28.13
C ARG A 156 -11.60 0.28 28.34
N ALA A 157 -11.46 -1.00 28.57
CA ALA A 157 -12.53 -1.90 29.04
C ALA A 157 -12.32 -2.23 30.51
#